data_cf1cc0161053ea1c3020be117822a7e5
#
_entry.id   cf1cc0161053ea1c3020be117822a7e5
#
_cell.length_a   1.000
_cell.length_b   1.000
_cell.length_c   1.000
_cell.angle_alpha   90.00
_cell.angle_beta   90.00
_cell.angle_gamma   90.00
#
_symmetry.space_group_name_H-M   'P 1'
#
loop_
_entity.id
_entity.type
_entity.pdbx_description
1 polymer ?
#
loop_
_entity_poly.entity_id
_entity_poly.type
_entity_poly.pdbx_seq_one_letter_code
_entity_poly.pdbx_strand_id
1 'polypeptide(L)'
;SDVYEKDILIYRDEWSLPSDAEEFLMDELHHSKFPIRTGNHIETRPGGVNFSVLGRGSEVIIEERQEYVKWDINTGERRGIAERFKKRFPEIGCQVGGQTGLDISPLGCDKSQILRDFEPQDTIYFYGDKLKEGENDYPLGHAIEERSLGMVFEVTDYHHTWNLLK
;
A
#
# COMPACT_ATOMS: atom_id res chain seq x y z
N SER A 1 5.72 9.95 0.37
CA SER A 1 5.65 10.11 -1.10
C SER A 1 6.62 11.16 -1.59
N ASP A 2 7.07 11.01 -2.84
CA ASP A 2 7.87 12.02 -3.54
C ASP A 2 6.95 12.76 -4.51
N VAL A 3 7.02 14.08 -4.53
CA VAL A 3 6.27 14.93 -5.45
C VAL A 3 7.24 15.66 -6.38
N TYR A 4 6.99 15.56 -7.67
CA TYR A 4 7.83 16.12 -8.73
C TYR A 4 7.03 17.10 -9.59
N GLU A 5 7.68 18.19 -10.00
CA GLU A 5 7.22 19.07 -11.06
C GLU A 5 8.32 19.14 -12.13
N LYS A 6 8.00 18.76 -13.39
CA LYS A 6 8.96 18.76 -14.52
C LYS A 6 10.30 18.09 -14.17
N ASP A 7 10.21 16.88 -13.56
CA ASP A 7 11.37 16.08 -13.11
C ASP A 7 12.19 16.70 -11.95
N ILE A 8 11.72 17.79 -11.36
CA ILE A 8 12.32 18.39 -10.16
C ILE A 8 11.57 17.89 -8.93
N LEU A 9 12.30 17.29 -7.99
CA LEU A 9 11.72 16.90 -6.69
C LEU A 9 11.32 18.16 -5.93
N ILE A 10 10.01 18.33 -5.70
CA ILE A 10 9.45 19.48 -4.97
C ILE A 10 9.50 19.21 -3.46
N TYR A 11 9.07 18.06 -3.04
CA TYR A 11 9.21 17.61 -1.65
C TYR A 11 9.21 16.09 -1.54
N ARG A 12 9.73 15.62 -0.41
CA ARG A 12 9.73 14.21 -0.02
C ARG A 12 9.19 14.08 1.40
N ASP A 13 8.19 13.21 1.58
CA ASP A 13 7.76 12.85 2.92
C ASP A 13 8.81 11.91 3.54
N GLU A 14 9.53 12.39 4.53
CA GLU A 14 10.46 11.59 5.31
C GLU A 14 9.73 10.97 6.51
N TRP A 15 9.67 9.68 6.53
CA TRP A 15 9.15 8.91 7.64
C TRP A 15 9.94 7.62 7.78
N SER A 16 10.23 7.25 9.01
CA SER A 16 10.87 5.99 9.34
C SER A 16 9.99 5.18 10.29
N LEU A 17 9.97 3.88 10.08
CA LEU A 17 9.28 2.96 10.98
C LEU A 17 9.90 3.05 12.37
N PRO A 18 9.12 3.25 13.46
CA PRO A 18 9.61 3.19 14.82
C PRO A 18 10.25 1.83 15.12
N SER A 19 11.32 1.82 15.93
CA SER A 19 12.10 0.60 16.24
C SER A 19 11.26 -0.49 16.89
N ASP A 20 10.32 -0.14 17.77
CA ASP A 20 9.43 -1.10 18.42
C ASP A 20 8.40 -1.69 17.44
N ALA A 21 7.99 -0.94 16.42
CA ALA A 21 7.15 -1.45 15.34
C ALA A 21 7.94 -2.37 14.39
N GLU A 22 9.21 -2.05 14.13
CA GLU A 22 10.12 -2.93 13.38
C GLU A 22 10.37 -4.24 14.12
N GLU A 23 10.68 -4.20 15.42
CA GLU A 23 10.81 -5.38 16.27
C GLU A 23 9.56 -6.27 16.23
N PHE A 24 8.39 -5.67 16.33
CA PHE A 24 7.13 -6.40 16.22
C PHE A 24 7.01 -7.14 14.88
N LEU A 25 7.33 -6.49 13.75
CA LEU A 25 7.27 -7.12 12.45
C LEU A 25 8.29 -8.26 12.30
N MET A 26 9.46 -8.11 12.87
CA MET A 26 10.48 -9.17 12.89
C MET A 26 10.03 -10.35 13.75
N ASP A 27 9.33 -10.12 14.84
CA ASP A 27 8.71 -11.18 15.65
C ASP A 27 7.60 -11.91 14.87
N GLU A 28 6.75 -11.21 14.17
CA GLU A 28 5.74 -11.80 13.28
C GLU A 28 6.40 -12.64 12.17
N LEU A 29 7.49 -12.16 11.60
CA LEU A 29 8.30 -12.91 10.63
C LEU A 29 8.81 -14.22 11.22
N HIS A 30 9.35 -14.19 12.43
CA HIS A 30 9.85 -15.37 13.12
C HIS A 30 8.76 -16.39 13.45
N HIS A 31 7.55 -15.93 13.80
CA HIS A 31 6.42 -16.77 14.15
C HIS A 31 5.67 -17.34 12.93
N SER A 32 5.86 -16.75 11.75
CA SER A 32 5.25 -17.26 10.52
C SER A 32 5.66 -18.70 10.23
N LYS A 33 4.71 -19.50 9.80
CA LYS A 33 4.91 -20.91 9.40
C LYS A 33 5.20 -21.08 7.91
N PHE A 34 5.12 -20.01 7.14
CA PHE A 34 5.52 -20.06 5.74
C PHE A 34 7.04 -20.36 5.64
N PRO A 35 7.47 -21.36 4.88
CA PRO A 35 8.85 -21.87 4.98
C PRO A 35 9.90 -21.03 4.21
N ILE A 36 9.46 -20.27 3.20
CA ILE A 36 10.38 -19.57 2.30
C ILE A 36 10.64 -18.14 2.81
N ARG A 37 11.90 -17.76 2.85
CA ARG A 37 12.40 -16.43 3.23
C ARG A 37 13.42 -16.00 2.20
N THR A 38 13.05 -15.05 1.33
CA THR A 38 13.91 -14.61 0.23
C THR A 38 13.92 -13.08 0.13
N GLY A 39 15.10 -12.49 0.03
CA GLY A 39 15.26 -11.04 -0.12
C GLY A 39 14.99 -10.23 1.15
N ASN A 40 14.63 -8.97 0.99
CA ASN A 40 14.41 -8.03 2.10
C ASN A 40 12.99 -8.14 2.65
N HIS A 41 12.86 -8.29 3.96
CA HIS A 41 11.56 -8.37 4.62
C HIS A 41 10.94 -7.00 4.94
N ILE A 42 11.77 -5.97 5.13
CA ILE A 42 11.34 -4.57 5.32
C ILE A 42 12.00 -3.72 4.24
N GLU A 43 11.20 -3.15 3.36
CA GLU A 43 11.64 -2.29 2.27
C GLU A 43 11.19 -0.85 2.54
N THR A 44 12.16 0.04 2.79
CA THR A 44 11.89 1.46 2.99
C THR A 44 11.47 2.12 1.67
N ARG A 45 10.45 2.97 1.74
CA ARG A 45 9.91 3.75 0.63
C ARG A 45 9.70 5.20 1.06
N PRO A 46 9.60 6.14 0.12
CA PRO A 46 9.18 7.48 0.46
C PRO A 46 7.84 7.49 1.20
N GLY A 47 7.84 7.98 2.45
CA GLY A 47 6.65 8.08 3.29
C GLY A 47 6.12 6.78 3.89
N GLY A 48 6.87 5.67 3.83
CA GLY A 48 6.43 4.42 4.42
C GLY A 48 7.41 3.26 4.30
N VAL A 49 6.96 2.07 4.66
CA VAL A 49 7.70 0.82 4.47
C VAL A 49 6.76 -0.26 3.93
N ASN A 50 7.32 -1.23 3.23
CA ASN A 50 6.60 -2.47 2.90
C ASN A 50 7.23 -3.62 3.67
N PHE A 51 6.40 -4.37 4.41
CA PHE A 51 6.79 -5.60 5.09
C PHE A 51 6.30 -6.81 4.30
N SER A 52 7.14 -7.84 4.17
CA SER A 52 6.77 -9.10 3.52
C SER A 52 7.39 -10.30 4.24
N VAL A 53 6.56 -11.28 4.60
CA VAL A 53 7.01 -12.54 5.18
C VAL A 53 7.86 -13.34 4.18
N LEU A 54 7.46 -13.38 2.91
CA LEU A 54 8.28 -13.98 1.85
C LEU A 54 9.59 -13.20 1.68
N GLY A 55 9.51 -11.88 1.75
CA GLY A 55 10.56 -10.95 1.37
C GLY A 55 10.33 -10.32 0.00
N ARG A 56 11.20 -9.40 -0.37
CA ARG A 56 11.16 -8.62 -1.60
C ARG A 56 12.57 -8.46 -2.19
N GLY A 57 12.63 -8.22 -3.49
CA GLY A 57 13.87 -8.04 -4.22
C GLY A 57 13.91 -8.86 -5.49
N SER A 58 15.01 -8.73 -6.22
CA SER A 58 15.24 -9.46 -7.46
C SER A 58 15.46 -10.97 -7.25
N GLU A 59 15.78 -11.35 -6.01
CA GLU A 59 15.98 -12.75 -5.61
C GLU A 59 14.68 -13.53 -5.51
N VAL A 60 13.54 -12.85 -5.30
CA VAL A 60 12.23 -13.48 -5.14
C VAL A 60 11.65 -13.84 -6.50
N ILE A 61 11.60 -15.14 -6.80
CA ILE A 61 11.08 -15.66 -8.06
C ILE A 61 9.55 -15.72 -8.09
N ILE A 62 8.98 -15.87 -9.28
CA ILE A 62 7.53 -15.88 -9.49
C ILE A 62 6.85 -17.03 -8.76
N GLU A 63 7.47 -18.21 -8.77
CA GLU A 63 6.97 -19.42 -8.13
C GLU A 63 6.82 -19.24 -6.61
N GLU A 64 7.81 -18.66 -5.94
CA GLU A 64 7.76 -18.37 -4.51
C GLU A 64 6.64 -17.37 -4.17
N ARG A 65 6.43 -16.37 -5.03
CA ARG A 65 5.31 -15.42 -4.89
C ARG A 65 3.97 -16.13 -4.98
N GLN A 66 3.80 -17.03 -5.94
CA GLN A 66 2.59 -17.81 -6.12
C GLN A 66 2.33 -18.75 -4.94
N GLU A 67 3.38 -19.35 -4.38
CA GLU A 67 3.29 -20.19 -3.19
C GLU A 67 2.85 -19.37 -1.97
N TYR A 68 3.43 -18.18 -1.77
CA TYR A 68 3.02 -17.30 -0.68
C TYR A 68 1.57 -16.82 -0.83
N VAL A 69 1.15 -16.46 -2.03
CA VAL A 69 -0.24 -16.06 -2.29
C VAL A 69 -1.22 -17.18 -1.93
N LYS A 70 -0.92 -18.44 -2.32
CA LYS A 70 -1.74 -19.60 -1.93
C LYS A 70 -1.76 -19.81 -0.42
N TRP A 71 -0.60 -19.66 0.22
CA TRP A 71 -0.48 -19.75 1.68
C TRP A 71 -1.35 -18.70 2.37
N ASP A 72 -1.22 -17.44 1.97
CA ASP A 72 -1.94 -16.32 2.58
C ASP A 72 -3.47 -16.42 2.36
N ILE A 73 -3.92 -16.87 1.19
CA ILE A 73 -5.35 -17.15 0.94
C ILE A 73 -5.90 -18.17 1.93
N ASN A 74 -5.14 -19.22 2.23
CA ASN A 74 -5.58 -20.30 3.11
C ASN A 74 -5.47 -19.94 4.60
N THR A 75 -4.51 -19.12 4.98
CA THR A 75 -4.20 -18.82 6.39
C THR A 75 -4.68 -17.45 6.84
N GLY A 76 -4.84 -16.50 5.93
CA GLY A 76 -5.12 -15.10 6.25
C GLY A 76 -3.97 -14.41 6.97
N GLU A 77 -2.72 -14.89 6.75
CA GLU A 77 -1.55 -14.47 7.53
C GLU A 77 -1.35 -12.95 7.50
N ARG A 78 -1.34 -12.33 6.31
CA ARG A 78 -1.14 -10.89 6.19
C ARG A 78 -2.22 -10.08 6.90
N ARG A 79 -3.49 -10.50 6.77
CA ARG A 79 -4.60 -9.85 7.47
C ARG A 79 -4.42 -9.96 8.98
N GLY A 80 -4.09 -11.14 9.48
CA GLY A 80 -3.84 -11.36 10.92
C GLY A 80 -2.70 -10.50 11.45
N ILE A 81 -1.57 -10.41 10.72
CA ILE A 81 -0.46 -9.53 11.08
C ILE A 81 -0.91 -8.06 11.09
N ALA A 82 -1.61 -7.60 10.06
CA ALA A 82 -2.10 -6.22 9.97
C ALA A 82 -3.05 -5.86 11.13
N GLU A 83 -3.94 -6.76 11.52
CA GLU A 83 -4.86 -6.57 12.66
C GLU A 83 -4.11 -6.46 13.99
N ARG A 84 -3.14 -7.35 14.24
CA ARG A 84 -2.30 -7.29 15.45
C ARG A 84 -1.43 -6.04 15.47
N PHE A 85 -0.86 -5.66 14.33
CA PHE A 85 -0.07 -4.43 14.19
C PHE A 85 -0.90 -3.19 14.52
N LYS A 86 -2.06 -3.02 13.89
CA LYS A 86 -2.98 -1.88 14.16
C LYS A 86 -3.42 -1.80 15.62
N LYS A 87 -3.63 -2.96 16.26
CA LYS A 87 -3.98 -3.00 17.68
C LYS A 87 -2.84 -2.53 18.58
N ARG A 88 -1.60 -2.82 18.21
CA ARG A 88 -0.40 -2.46 18.97
C ARG A 88 0.06 -1.03 18.71
N PHE A 89 -0.11 -0.55 17.46
CA PHE A 89 0.33 0.75 16.97
C PHE A 89 -0.84 1.48 16.27
N PRO A 90 -1.83 1.97 17.03
CA PRO A 90 -3.03 2.57 16.44
C PRO A 90 -2.77 3.88 15.69
N GLU A 91 -1.60 4.50 15.91
CA GLU A 91 -1.14 5.71 15.22
C GLU A 91 -0.44 5.45 13.89
N ILE A 92 -0.19 4.18 13.54
CA ILE A 92 0.48 3.77 12.30
C ILE A 92 -0.51 3.01 11.43
N GLY A 93 -0.65 3.45 10.17
CA GLY A 93 -1.43 2.75 9.16
C GLY A 93 -0.74 1.45 8.74
N CYS A 94 -1.50 0.36 8.61
CA CYS A 94 -1.02 -0.91 8.10
C CYS A 94 -2.11 -1.55 7.24
N GLN A 95 -1.84 -1.78 5.97
CA GLN A 95 -2.80 -2.31 5.00
C GLN A 95 -2.20 -3.48 4.23
N VAL A 96 -3.04 -4.45 3.86
CA VAL A 96 -2.63 -5.52 2.96
C VAL A 96 -2.41 -4.93 1.57
N GLY A 97 -1.17 -4.93 1.11
CA GLY A 97 -0.75 -4.34 -0.15
C GLY A 97 -0.20 -5.38 -1.14
N GLY A 98 -0.49 -5.18 -2.43
CA GLY A 98 0.00 -6.05 -3.48
C GLY A 98 -0.28 -7.54 -3.26
N GLN A 99 0.63 -8.40 -3.72
CA GLN A 99 0.48 -9.86 -3.65
C GLN A 99 1.04 -10.48 -2.35
N THR A 100 2.11 -9.92 -1.79
CA THR A 100 2.89 -10.56 -0.73
C THR A 100 3.21 -9.65 0.45
N GLY A 101 2.81 -8.36 0.42
CA GLY A 101 3.25 -7.38 1.40
C GLY A 101 2.15 -6.78 2.26
N LEU A 102 2.61 -6.04 3.27
CA LEU A 102 1.85 -5.06 4.03
C LEU A 102 2.46 -3.69 3.77
N ASP A 103 1.63 -2.72 3.43
CA ASP A 103 2.05 -1.32 3.29
C ASP A 103 1.80 -0.61 4.63
N ILE A 104 2.85 -0.02 5.18
CA ILE A 104 2.88 0.60 6.50
C ILE A 104 3.34 2.05 6.33
N SER A 105 2.56 2.99 6.87
CA SER A 105 2.80 4.43 6.74
C SER A 105 2.19 5.17 7.93
N PRO A 106 2.51 6.46 8.13
CA PRO A 106 1.77 7.27 9.10
C PRO A 106 0.27 7.18 8.88
N LEU A 107 -0.50 7.20 9.95
CA LEU A 107 -1.97 7.18 9.84
C LEU A 107 -2.45 8.40 9.03
N GLY A 108 -3.36 8.17 8.08
CA GLY A 108 -3.86 9.21 7.19
C GLY A 108 -2.97 9.50 5.97
N CYS A 109 -1.81 8.84 5.85
CA CYS A 109 -0.97 8.89 4.65
C CYS A 109 -1.38 7.79 3.65
N ASP A 110 -2.62 7.84 3.21
CA ASP A 110 -3.14 7.02 2.11
C ASP A 110 -3.12 7.80 0.78
N LYS A 111 -3.68 7.22 -0.27
CA LYS A 111 -3.69 7.85 -1.60
C LYS A 111 -4.42 9.20 -1.64
N SER A 112 -5.33 9.48 -0.70
CA SER A 112 -6.06 10.76 -0.66
C SER A 112 -5.18 11.96 -0.33
N GLN A 113 -3.99 11.74 0.23
CA GLN A 113 -3.04 12.83 0.50
C GLN A 113 -2.64 13.63 -0.75
N ILE A 114 -2.71 13.03 -1.95
CA ILE A 114 -2.41 13.73 -3.20
C ILE A 114 -3.37 14.90 -3.47
N LEU A 115 -4.56 14.89 -2.86
CA LEU A 115 -5.56 15.96 -3.03
C LEU A 115 -5.07 17.33 -2.54
N ARG A 116 -4.06 17.36 -1.68
CA ARG A 116 -3.42 18.61 -1.24
C ARG A 116 -2.64 19.32 -2.35
N ASP A 117 -2.28 18.59 -3.41
CA ASP A 117 -1.45 19.08 -4.51
C ASP A 117 -2.29 19.61 -5.70
N PHE A 118 -3.63 19.53 -5.61
CA PHE A 118 -4.58 20.06 -6.58
C PHE A 118 -5.10 21.43 -6.15
N GLU A 119 -5.29 22.31 -7.13
CA GLU A 119 -5.89 23.62 -6.91
C GLU A 119 -7.42 23.51 -6.76
N PRO A 120 -8.09 24.45 -6.05
CA PRO A 120 -9.54 24.38 -5.80
C PRO A 120 -10.41 24.33 -7.08
N GLN A 121 -9.89 24.81 -8.21
CA GLN A 121 -10.58 24.82 -9.51
C GLN A 121 -10.34 23.58 -10.36
N ASP A 122 -9.45 22.69 -9.93
CA ASP A 122 -9.14 21.47 -10.68
C ASP A 122 -10.32 20.48 -10.63
N THR A 123 -10.53 19.79 -11.73
CA THR A 123 -11.47 18.67 -11.79
C THR A 123 -10.69 17.39 -11.91
N ILE A 124 -10.88 16.49 -10.95
CA ILE A 124 -10.09 15.25 -10.83
C ILE A 124 -10.83 14.10 -11.50
N TYR A 125 -10.17 13.39 -12.39
CA TYR A 125 -10.63 12.15 -13.01
C TYR A 125 -9.75 11.01 -12.49
N PHE A 126 -10.29 10.18 -11.60
CA PHE A 126 -9.57 9.09 -10.98
C PHE A 126 -10.01 7.73 -11.52
N TYR A 127 -9.06 6.91 -11.94
CA TYR A 127 -9.27 5.54 -12.42
C TYR A 127 -8.60 4.57 -11.47
N GLY A 128 -9.39 3.76 -10.75
CA GLY A 128 -8.92 2.82 -9.73
C GLY A 128 -9.46 1.42 -9.93
N ASP A 129 -8.66 0.39 -9.61
CA ASP A 129 -9.06 -1.01 -9.71
C ASP A 129 -9.44 -1.62 -8.34
N LYS A 130 -9.26 -0.86 -7.26
CA LYS A 130 -9.49 -1.28 -5.87
C LYS A 130 -10.23 -0.23 -5.06
N LEU A 131 -11.49 0.02 -5.46
CA LEU A 131 -12.34 1.09 -4.94
C LEU A 131 -13.28 0.65 -3.80
N LYS A 132 -13.25 -0.61 -3.35
CA LYS A 132 -14.08 -1.07 -2.25
C LYS A 132 -13.48 -0.68 -0.90
N GLU A 133 -14.34 -0.51 0.09
CA GLU A 133 -13.91 -0.19 1.46
C GLU A 133 -12.84 -1.18 1.97
N GLY A 134 -11.73 -0.63 2.47
CA GLY A 134 -10.55 -1.40 2.89
C GLY A 134 -9.53 -1.70 1.80
N GLU A 135 -9.80 -1.36 0.55
CA GLU A 135 -8.85 -1.46 -0.56
C GLU A 135 -8.05 -0.16 -0.74
N ASN A 136 -6.93 -0.22 -1.45
CA ASN A 136 -5.95 0.87 -1.46
C ASN A 136 -6.35 2.10 -2.29
N ASP A 137 -7.29 1.99 -3.22
CA ASP A 137 -7.80 3.12 -4.03
C ASP A 137 -9.03 3.78 -3.39
N TYR A 138 -9.68 3.07 -2.47
CA TYR A 138 -10.89 3.54 -1.79
C TYR A 138 -10.72 4.91 -1.12
N PRO A 139 -9.66 5.19 -0.33
CA PRO A 139 -9.54 6.47 0.35
C PRO A 139 -9.53 7.66 -0.61
N LEU A 140 -8.83 7.54 -1.74
CA LEU A 140 -8.78 8.62 -2.74
C LEU A 140 -10.11 8.74 -3.49
N GLY A 141 -10.68 7.63 -3.97
CA GLY A 141 -11.95 7.63 -4.67
C GLY A 141 -13.07 8.22 -3.80
N HIS A 142 -13.19 7.74 -2.56
CA HIS A 142 -14.17 8.24 -1.60
C HIS A 142 -14.01 9.74 -1.29
N ALA A 143 -12.76 10.21 -1.08
CA ALA A 143 -12.50 11.62 -0.82
C ALA A 143 -12.84 12.54 -2.00
N ILE A 144 -12.63 12.08 -3.25
CA ILE A 144 -13.02 12.82 -4.47
C ILE A 144 -14.54 12.95 -4.54
N GLU A 145 -15.28 11.87 -4.32
CA GLU A 145 -16.74 11.85 -4.35
C GLU A 145 -17.36 12.68 -3.21
N GLU A 146 -16.93 12.43 -1.96
CA GLU A 146 -17.42 13.13 -0.77
C GLU A 146 -17.25 14.64 -0.87
N ARG A 147 -16.11 15.10 -1.39
CA ARG A 147 -15.79 16.53 -1.53
C ARG A 147 -16.23 17.12 -2.88
N SER A 148 -16.84 16.32 -3.76
CA SER A 148 -17.27 16.75 -5.11
C SER A 148 -16.14 17.35 -5.95
N LEU A 149 -14.95 16.76 -5.88
CA LEU A 149 -13.75 17.25 -6.56
C LEU A 149 -13.64 16.76 -8.02
N GLY A 150 -14.47 15.82 -8.45
CA GLY A 150 -14.40 15.26 -9.80
C GLY A 150 -15.16 13.95 -9.95
N MET A 151 -14.62 13.04 -10.76
CA MET A 151 -15.24 11.76 -11.08
C MET A 151 -14.31 10.60 -10.78
N VAL A 152 -14.87 9.49 -10.30
CA VAL A 152 -14.17 8.24 -10.02
C VAL A 152 -14.68 7.14 -10.94
N PHE A 153 -13.76 6.41 -11.56
CA PHE A 153 -14.05 5.33 -12.50
C PHE A 153 -13.43 4.03 -11.99
N GLU A 154 -14.28 3.02 -11.76
CA GLU A 154 -13.79 1.68 -11.48
C GLU A 154 -13.32 1.03 -12.79
N VAL A 155 -12.08 0.55 -12.79
CA VAL A 155 -11.46 -0.11 -13.94
C VAL A 155 -10.93 -1.48 -13.54
N THR A 156 -10.79 -2.39 -14.50
CA THR A 156 -10.26 -3.74 -14.25
C THR A 156 -8.76 -3.82 -14.48
N ASP A 157 -8.25 -3.00 -15.39
CA ASP A 157 -6.84 -2.95 -15.80
C ASP A 157 -6.56 -1.68 -16.62
N TYR A 158 -5.30 -1.51 -17.01
CA TYR A 158 -4.89 -0.35 -17.82
C TYR A 158 -5.52 -0.30 -19.22
N HIS A 159 -5.90 -1.44 -19.80
CA HIS A 159 -6.60 -1.48 -21.09
C HIS A 159 -8.00 -0.90 -20.96
N HIS A 160 -8.70 -1.21 -19.86
CA HIS A 160 -10.01 -0.62 -19.57
C HIS A 160 -9.88 0.89 -19.39
N THR A 161 -8.92 1.37 -18.61
CA THR A 161 -8.62 2.81 -18.49
C THR A 161 -8.40 3.45 -19.84
N TRP A 162 -7.57 2.85 -20.69
CA TRP A 162 -7.27 3.39 -22.03
C TRP A 162 -8.49 3.46 -22.95
N ASN A 163 -9.44 2.54 -22.80
CA ASN A 163 -10.67 2.56 -23.58
C ASN A 163 -11.64 3.66 -23.12
N LEU A 164 -11.63 4.01 -21.83
CA LEU A 164 -12.43 5.12 -21.29
C LEU A 164 -11.88 6.51 -21.64
N LEU A 165 -10.59 6.59 -21.95
CA LEU A 165 -9.92 7.84 -22.32
C LEU A 165 -10.01 8.17 -23.82
N LYS A 166 -10.55 7.30 -24.65
CA LYS A 166 -10.78 7.51 -26.10
C LYS A 166 -12.15 8.09 -26.39
#